data_83782f4ed2232ac31f7d29c8139e9e88
#
_entry.id   83782f4ed2232ac31f7d29c8139e9e88
#
_cell.length_a   1.000
_cell.length_b   1.000
_cell.length_c   1.000
_cell.angle_alpha   90.00
_cell.angle_beta   90.00
_cell.angle_gamma   90.00
#
_symmetry.space_group_name_H-M   'P 1'
#
loop_
_entity.id
_entity.type
_entity.pdbx_description
1 polymer ?
#
loop_
_entity_poly.entity_id
_entity_poly.type
_entity_poly.pdbx_seq_one_letter_code
_entity_poly.pdbx_strand_id
1 'polypeptide(L)'
;MENTTGKGKNSIRFEDAATLVIGLVLAVFHIYTSFFGALPSYQHRIVHLVMSMMLVPLGAKLFHFKNQKVKLVLQIAIIAILAVVGIYSYSIANDMWKSSGTISNTDLVLGTIFIIMLLVFTWRVVGAAMPIIA
;
A
#
# COMPACT_ATOMS: atom_id res chain seq x y z
N MET A 1 -49.41 2.11 6.05
CA MET A 1 -48.61 3.28 6.50
C MET A 1 -47.42 2.73 7.24
N GLU A 2 -46.34 2.46 6.56
CA GLU A 2 -45.17 1.84 7.12
C GLU A 2 -44.02 2.85 7.11
N ASN A 3 -43.64 3.21 8.28
CA ASN A 3 -42.73 4.29 8.61
C ASN A 3 -41.27 3.79 8.49
N THR A 4 -40.70 3.79 7.31
CA THR A 4 -39.29 3.45 7.07
C THR A 4 -38.43 4.71 7.09
N THR A 5 -38.33 5.35 8.22
CA THR A 5 -37.24 6.26 8.52
C THR A 5 -36.01 5.46 8.94
N GLY A 6 -35.40 4.78 7.98
CA GLY A 6 -34.09 4.17 8.12
C GLY A 6 -33.03 5.25 8.16
N LYS A 7 -32.68 5.64 9.36
CA LYS A 7 -31.59 6.54 9.75
C LYS A 7 -30.26 5.99 9.23
N GLY A 8 -29.88 6.35 8.02
CA GLY A 8 -28.55 6.13 7.48
C GLY A 8 -27.53 6.91 8.31
N LYS A 9 -27.04 6.30 9.36
CA LYS A 9 -25.93 6.81 10.15
C LYS A 9 -24.69 6.72 9.28
N ASN A 10 -24.35 7.81 8.57
CA ASN A 10 -23.08 8.00 7.87
C ASN A 10 -21.93 8.04 8.90
N SER A 11 -21.69 6.94 9.56
CA SER A 11 -20.43 6.74 10.25
C SER A 11 -19.42 6.37 9.15
N ILE A 12 -18.63 7.35 8.72
CA ILE A 12 -17.44 7.10 7.94
C ILE A 12 -16.66 6.05 8.72
N ARG A 13 -16.53 4.86 8.14
CA ARG A 13 -15.77 3.79 8.76
C ARG A 13 -14.31 4.24 8.82
N PHE A 14 -13.61 3.85 9.84
CA PHE A 14 -12.18 4.15 9.97
C PHE A 14 -11.40 3.77 8.69
N GLU A 15 -11.79 2.68 8.05
CA GLU A 15 -11.23 2.20 6.77
C GLU A 15 -11.44 3.23 5.64
N ASP A 16 -12.63 3.80 5.52
CA ASP A 16 -12.96 4.79 4.49
C ASP A 16 -12.18 6.09 4.72
N ALA A 17 -12.08 6.54 5.97
CA ALA A 17 -11.30 7.71 6.33
C ALA A 17 -9.81 7.50 6.08
N ALA A 18 -9.24 6.36 6.46
CA ALA A 18 -7.85 6.02 6.22
C ALA A 18 -7.53 5.93 4.72
N THR A 19 -8.40 5.30 3.94
CA THR A 19 -8.28 5.23 2.47
C THR A 19 -8.27 6.62 1.85
N LEU A 20 -9.17 7.50 2.30
CA LEU A 20 -9.29 8.86 1.79
C LEU A 20 -8.04 9.68 2.13
N VAL A 21 -7.53 9.58 3.36
CA VAL A 21 -6.32 10.28 3.80
C VAL A 21 -5.09 9.83 2.99
N ILE A 22 -4.86 8.52 2.87
CA ILE A 22 -3.71 7.99 2.12
C ILE A 22 -3.82 8.35 0.65
N GLY A 23 -5.03 8.24 0.06
CA GLY A 23 -5.27 8.63 -1.33
C GLY A 23 -5.02 10.11 -1.57
N LEU A 24 -5.45 10.99 -0.64
CA LEU A 24 -5.20 12.42 -0.70
C LEU A 24 -3.70 12.74 -0.61
N VAL A 25 -3.00 12.11 0.33
CA VAL A 25 -1.54 12.30 0.49
C VAL A 25 -0.82 11.85 -0.78
N LEU A 26 -1.22 10.73 -1.37
CA LEU A 26 -0.66 10.24 -2.64
C LEU A 26 -0.91 11.24 -3.79
N ALA A 27 -2.12 11.78 -3.90
CA ALA A 27 -2.46 12.78 -4.90
C ALA A 27 -1.64 14.07 -4.73
N VAL A 28 -1.55 14.60 -3.51
CA VAL A 28 -0.74 15.78 -3.18
C VAL A 28 0.73 15.52 -3.47
N PHE A 29 1.26 14.34 -3.13
CA PHE A 29 2.61 13.95 -3.46
C PHE A 29 2.89 14.00 -4.96
N HIS A 30 1.99 13.49 -5.80
CA HIS A 30 2.15 13.54 -7.26
C HIS A 30 2.06 14.96 -7.82
N ILE A 31 1.13 15.78 -7.30
CA ILE A 31 1.01 17.18 -7.69
C ILE A 31 2.29 17.94 -7.32
N TYR A 32 2.77 17.78 -6.08
CA TYR A 32 3.98 18.41 -5.61
C TYR A 32 5.20 18.05 -6.46
N THR A 33 5.41 16.75 -6.71
CA THR A 33 6.56 16.28 -7.51
C THR A 33 6.47 16.68 -8.96
N SER A 34 5.28 16.90 -9.50
CA SER A 34 5.08 17.40 -10.87
C SER A 34 5.47 18.89 -11.00
N PHE A 35 5.24 19.70 -9.97
CA PHE A 35 5.54 21.15 -10.00
C PHE A 35 6.97 21.48 -9.55
N PHE A 36 7.47 20.82 -8.52
CA PHE A 36 8.74 21.16 -7.86
C PHE A 36 9.90 20.24 -8.26
N GLY A 37 9.63 19.25 -9.10
CA GLY A 37 10.60 18.26 -9.54
C GLY A 37 10.47 16.92 -8.79
N ALA A 38 10.71 15.86 -9.52
CA ALA A 38 10.62 14.51 -8.99
C ALA A 38 11.83 14.19 -8.09
N LEU A 39 11.60 13.44 -7.04
CA LEU A 39 12.67 12.75 -6.32
C LEU A 39 13.49 11.90 -7.30
N PRO A 40 14.73 11.48 -6.95
CA PRO A 40 15.46 10.51 -7.75
C PRO A 40 14.54 9.36 -8.16
N SER A 41 14.60 8.94 -9.42
CA SER A 41 13.60 8.05 -10.03
C SER A 41 13.28 6.79 -9.21
N TYR A 42 14.28 6.25 -8.52
CA TYR A 42 14.13 5.06 -7.70
C TYR A 42 13.33 5.35 -6.43
N GLN A 43 13.65 6.42 -5.72
CA GLN A 43 12.94 6.83 -4.49
C GLN A 43 11.49 7.20 -4.77
N HIS A 44 11.24 7.91 -5.87
CA HIS A 44 9.89 8.29 -6.29
C HIS A 44 9.01 7.05 -6.52
N ARG A 45 9.57 6.03 -7.19
CA ARG A 45 8.87 4.77 -7.47
C ARG A 45 8.57 3.99 -6.19
N ILE A 46 9.51 3.93 -5.24
CA ILE A 46 9.30 3.24 -3.95
C ILE A 46 8.16 3.90 -3.18
N VAL A 47 8.19 5.23 -3.03
CA VAL A 47 7.15 5.95 -2.29
C VAL A 47 5.77 5.71 -2.93
N HIS A 48 5.67 5.87 -4.25
CA HIS A 48 4.42 5.63 -4.97
C HIS A 48 3.92 4.19 -4.78
N LEU A 49 4.80 3.21 -4.95
CA LEU A 49 4.45 1.80 -4.85
C LEU A 49 3.97 1.42 -3.45
N VAL A 50 4.70 1.84 -2.42
CA VAL A 50 4.35 1.56 -1.02
C VAL A 50 3.01 2.21 -0.65
N MET A 51 2.81 3.47 -0.99
CA MET A 51 1.55 4.16 -0.71
C MET A 51 0.36 3.53 -1.46
N SER A 52 0.56 3.16 -2.72
CA SER A 52 -0.46 2.47 -3.51
C SER A 52 -0.79 1.08 -2.93
N MET A 53 0.22 0.34 -2.47
CA MET A 53 0.02 -0.95 -1.82
C MET A 53 -0.70 -0.83 -0.46
N MET A 54 -0.51 0.27 0.27
CA MET A 54 -1.24 0.53 1.52
C MET A 54 -2.75 0.76 1.31
N LEU A 55 -3.14 1.28 0.15
CA LEU A 55 -4.56 1.47 -0.19
C LEU A 55 -5.29 0.14 -0.42
N VAL A 56 -4.58 -0.90 -0.84
CA VAL A 56 -5.19 -2.19 -1.19
C VAL A 56 -5.88 -2.87 0.00
N PRO A 57 -5.24 -3.07 1.17
CA PRO A 57 -5.89 -3.68 2.32
C PRO A 57 -7.02 -2.83 2.90
N LEU A 58 -7.03 -1.52 2.66
CA LEU A 58 -8.06 -0.61 3.15
C LEU A 58 -9.26 -0.54 2.21
N GLY A 59 -9.02 -0.38 0.91
CA GLY A 59 -10.06 -0.13 -0.10
C GLY A 59 -10.63 -1.40 -0.73
N ALA A 60 -9.80 -2.38 -1.01
CA ALA A 60 -10.27 -3.65 -1.52
C ALA A 60 -10.83 -4.51 -0.38
N LYS A 61 -12.02 -5.08 -0.55
CA LYS A 61 -12.59 -6.05 0.40
C LYS A 61 -11.79 -7.36 0.39
N LEU A 62 -10.49 -7.26 0.66
CA LEU A 62 -9.54 -8.36 0.61
C LEU A 62 -9.88 -9.48 1.58
N PHE A 63 -10.44 -9.13 2.72
CA PHE A 63 -10.70 -10.07 3.80
C PHE A 63 -12.19 -10.20 4.08
N HIS A 64 -12.77 -11.34 3.73
CA HIS A 64 -14.13 -11.74 4.08
C HIS A 64 -14.15 -12.45 5.45
N PHE A 65 -13.53 -11.85 6.45
CA PHE A 65 -13.61 -12.42 7.79
C PHE A 65 -14.92 -12.00 8.48
N LYS A 66 -15.58 -12.96 9.07
CA LYS A 66 -16.80 -12.77 9.88
C LYS A 66 -16.52 -11.91 11.12
N ASN A 67 -15.27 -11.87 11.56
CA ASN A 67 -14.85 -11.17 12.77
C ASN A 67 -14.16 -9.84 12.44
N GLN A 68 -14.83 -8.73 12.67
CA GLN A 68 -14.34 -7.36 12.37
C GLN A 68 -13.00 -7.04 13.07
N LYS A 69 -12.78 -7.57 14.27
CA LYS A 69 -11.55 -7.33 15.04
C LYS A 69 -10.34 -8.00 14.36
N VAL A 70 -10.51 -9.25 13.89
CA VAL A 70 -9.45 -9.99 13.19
C VAL A 70 -9.10 -9.30 11.87
N LYS A 71 -10.10 -8.83 11.14
CA LYS A 71 -9.90 -8.07 9.91
C LYS A 71 -9.05 -6.81 10.16
N LEU A 72 -9.41 -6.02 11.18
CA LEU A 72 -8.71 -4.78 11.52
C LEU A 72 -7.25 -5.03 11.91
N VAL A 73 -7.01 -6.04 12.77
CA VAL A 73 -5.65 -6.41 13.20
C VAL A 73 -4.80 -6.83 12.00
N LEU A 74 -5.35 -7.61 11.09
CA LEU A 74 -4.65 -8.06 9.88
C LEU A 74 -4.34 -6.90 8.93
N GLN A 75 -5.27 -5.97 8.74
CA GLN A 75 -5.04 -4.76 7.94
C GLN A 75 -3.92 -3.90 8.51
N ILE A 76 -3.96 -3.63 9.83
CA ILE A 76 -2.92 -2.85 10.50
C ILE A 76 -1.57 -3.55 10.42
N ALA A 77 -1.51 -4.87 10.61
CA ALA A 77 -0.27 -5.65 10.51
C ALA A 77 0.34 -5.56 9.09
N ILE A 78 -0.48 -5.69 8.06
CA ILE A 78 -0.01 -5.58 6.67
C ILE A 78 0.49 -4.16 6.38
N ILE A 79 -0.23 -3.13 6.80
CA ILE A 79 0.19 -1.74 6.61
C ILE A 79 1.50 -1.46 7.35
N ALA A 80 1.67 -1.99 8.57
CA ALA A 80 2.91 -1.85 9.33
C ALA A 80 4.09 -2.54 8.62
N ILE A 81 3.90 -3.75 8.10
CA ILE A 81 4.93 -4.46 7.32
C ILE A 81 5.30 -3.66 6.07
N LEU A 82 4.32 -3.16 5.32
CA LEU A 82 4.56 -2.34 4.13
C LEU A 82 5.31 -1.04 4.47
N ALA A 83 4.98 -0.40 5.59
CA ALA A 83 5.68 0.79 6.04
C ALA A 83 7.15 0.49 6.38
N VAL A 84 7.41 -0.58 7.12
CA VAL A 84 8.78 -1.00 7.49
C VAL A 84 9.61 -1.33 6.24
N VAL A 85 9.06 -2.14 5.34
CA VAL A 85 9.74 -2.51 4.08
C VAL A 85 9.95 -1.28 3.20
N GLY A 86 8.98 -0.37 3.15
CA GLY A 86 9.08 0.88 2.39
C GLY A 86 10.17 1.81 2.91
N ILE A 87 10.23 2.02 4.22
CA ILE A 87 11.27 2.85 4.87
C ILE A 87 12.65 2.22 4.67
N TYR A 88 12.77 0.91 4.85
CA TYR A 88 14.00 0.18 4.61
C TYR A 88 14.47 0.33 3.16
N SER A 89 13.59 0.08 2.18
CA SER A 89 13.91 0.21 0.76
C SER A 89 14.31 1.64 0.38
N TYR A 90 13.64 2.63 0.96
CA TYR A 90 13.98 4.05 0.74
C TYR A 90 15.38 4.40 1.29
N SER A 91 15.72 3.88 2.47
CA SER A 91 17.03 4.13 3.11
C SER A 91 18.17 3.50 2.31
N ILE A 92 18.00 2.26 1.85
CA ILE A 92 19.00 1.54 1.05
C ILE A 92 19.15 2.13 -0.36
N ALA A 93 18.13 2.75 -0.91
CA ALA A 93 18.18 3.34 -2.24
C ALA A 93 19.39 4.29 -2.43
N ASN A 94 19.74 5.04 -1.40
CA ASN A 94 20.89 5.92 -1.42
C ASN A 94 22.24 5.18 -1.33
N ASP A 95 22.28 4.07 -0.60
CA ASP A 95 23.49 3.32 -0.35
C ASP A 95 23.82 2.36 -1.50
N MET A 96 22.81 1.79 -2.16
CA MET A 96 22.99 0.98 -3.37
C MET A 96 23.68 1.74 -4.50
N TRP A 97 23.37 3.04 -4.63
CA TRP A 97 24.02 3.90 -5.62
C TRP A 97 25.50 4.14 -5.29
N LYS A 98 25.86 4.19 -4.00
CA LYS A 98 27.24 4.41 -3.52
C LYS A 98 28.07 3.14 -3.47
N SER A 99 27.45 2.00 -3.23
CA SER A 99 28.12 0.71 -2.97
C SER A 99 28.26 -0.18 -4.21
N SER A 100 28.12 0.36 -5.41
CA SER A 100 28.27 -0.40 -6.67
C SER A 100 27.38 -1.64 -6.77
N GLY A 101 26.23 -1.65 -6.11
CA GLY A 101 25.22 -2.70 -6.25
C GLY A 101 25.50 -3.99 -5.48
N THR A 102 26.30 -3.96 -4.42
CA THR A 102 26.44 -5.14 -3.54
C THR A 102 25.13 -5.39 -2.80
N ILE A 103 24.48 -6.50 -3.12
CA ILE A 103 23.20 -6.89 -2.56
C ILE A 103 23.45 -7.76 -1.30
N SER A 104 22.87 -7.36 -0.18
CA SER A 104 22.87 -8.15 1.05
C SER A 104 21.82 -9.27 0.99
N ASN A 105 22.05 -10.36 1.71
CA ASN A 105 21.04 -11.41 1.87
C ASN A 105 19.71 -10.87 2.44
N THR A 106 19.79 -9.87 3.30
CA THR A 106 18.61 -9.20 3.86
C THR A 106 17.81 -8.48 2.78
N ASP A 107 18.49 -7.82 1.83
CA ASP A 107 17.85 -7.11 0.71
C ASP A 107 17.11 -8.08 -0.20
N LEU A 108 17.72 -9.24 -0.46
CA LEU A 108 17.09 -10.32 -1.25
C LEU A 108 15.82 -10.84 -0.57
N VAL A 109 15.87 -11.12 0.73
CA VAL A 109 14.70 -11.64 1.45
C VAL A 109 13.58 -10.61 1.50
N LEU A 110 13.88 -9.37 1.87
CA LEU A 110 12.86 -8.30 1.95
C LEU A 110 12.30 -7.96 0.57
N GLY A 111 13.13 -7.88 -0.46
CA GLY A 111 12.69 -7.65 -1.83
C GLY A 111 11.79 -8.79 -2.33
N THR A 112 12.12 -10.03 -2.04
CA THR A 112 11.30 -11.19 -2.42
C THR A 112 9.94 -11.16 -1.72
N ILE A 113 9.90 -10.87 -0.43
CA ILE A 113 8.64 -10.72 0.33
C ILE A 113 7.79 -9.61 -0.28
N PHE A 114 8.41 -8.49 -0.63
CA PHE A 114 7.71 -7.35 -1.23
C PHE A 114 7.10 -7.69 -2.60
N ILE A 115 7.84 -8.39 -3.45
CA ILE A 115 7.36 -8.87 -4.75
C ILE A 115 6.19 -9.83 -4.58
N ILE A 116 6.30 -10.81 -3.67
CA ILE A 116 5.23 -11.76 -3.40
C ILE A 116 3.97 -11.02 -2.92
N MET A 117 4.10 -10.08 -2.00
CA MET A 117 2.96 -9.28 -1.54
C MET A 117 2.33 -8.48 -2.69
N LEU A 118 3.15 -7.88 -3.56
CA LEU A 118 2.67 -7.15 -4.73
C LEU A 118 1.85 -8.06 -5.65
N LEU A 119 2.37 -9.25 -5.97
CA LEU A 119 1.68 -10.21 -6.83
C LEU A 119 0.36 -10.68 -6.22
N VAL A 120 0.34 -10.98 -4.92
CA VAL A 120 -0.87 -11.39 -4.20
C VAL A 120 -1.91 -10.28 -4.20
N PHE A 121 -1.50 -9.02 -3.97
CA PHE A 121 -2.42 -7.89 -3.99
C PHE A 121 -2.96 -7.62 -5.39
N THR A 122 -2.11 -7.69 -6.40
CA THR A 122 -2.52 -7.55 -7.80
C THR A 122 -3.52 -8.64 -8.18
N TRP A 123 -3.25 -9.88 -7.79
CA TRP A 123 -4.18 -10.99 -8.02
C TRP A 123 -5.55 -10.74 -7.37
N ARG A 124 -5.55 -10.23 -6.15
CA ARG A 124 -6.80 -9.99 -5.40
C ARG A 124 -7.62 -8.81 -5.94
N VAL A 125 -6.97 -7.80 -6.50
CA VAL A 125 -7.62 -6.56 -6.96
C VAL A 125 -8.00 -6.65 -8.43
N VAL A 126 -7.11 -7.14 -9.28
CA VAL A 126 -7.26 -7.12 -10.75
C VAL A 126 -7.62 -8.49 -11.31
N GLY A 127 -7.37 -9.56 -10.55
CA GLY A 127 -7.58 -10.95 -10.99
C GLY A 127 -6.30 -11.65 -11.42
N ALA A 128 -6.41 -12.95 -11.72
CA ALA A 128 -5.28 -13.81 -11.98
C ALA A 128 -4.49 -13.48 -13.26
N ALA A 129 -5.11 -12.80 -14.22
CA ALA A 129 -4.48 -12.51 -15.51
C ALA A 129 -3.24 -11.61 -15.38
N MET A 130 -3.30 -10.60 -14.54
CA MET A 130 -2.20 -9.63 -14.38
C MET A 130 -0.93 -10.23 -13.78
N PRO A 131 -0.97 -10.97 -12.64
CA PRO A 131 0.25 -11.56 -12.08
C PRO A 131 0.83 -12.70 -12.93
N ILE A 132 0.06 -13.31 -13.83
CA ILE A 132 0.56 -14.33 -14.76
C ILE A 132 1.37 -13.70 -15.90
N ILE A 133 1.00 -12.49 -16.32
CA ILE A 133 1.69 -11.75 -17.40
C ILE A 133 2.93 -11.02 -16.85
N ALA A 134 2.90 -10.62 -15.59
CA ALA A 134 3.99 -9.90 -14.97
C ALA A 134 5.18 -10.81 -14.65
#